data_4cccb99e798feaff6b49a6e3afdd45ed
#
_entry.id   4cccb99e798feaff6b49a6e3afdd45ed
#
_cell.length_a   1.000
_cell.length_b   1.000
_cell.length_c   1.000
_cell.angle_alpha   90.00
_cell.angle_beta   90.00
_cell.angle_gamma   90.00
#
_symmetry.space_group_name_H-M   'P 1'
#
loop_
_entity.id
_entity.type
_entity.pdbx_description
1 polymer ?
#
loop_
_entity_poly.entity_id
_entity_poly.type
_entity_poly.pdbx_seq_one_letter_code
_entity_poly.pdbx_strand_id
1 'polypeptide(L)'
;ERHIAFLRNYDPTIRRLKKYFFFQNKFEKLLRKLKIDLVYFTGPSQYSLYLEDTDFIITIPDVSHRENLEFPEWTKSSEFQRRDEIISKSSVKAIAVITNAEIIKDKISSFYSVEKERIYVINHRPSLGISNFKNFSEDLSIEIKKKYNLPKKYIFYPAMYLPHKNHKYLIDVIKILNTDLKLEMSAVFCGSDKGYLEKIKKYSEKSGQINNIIFLDFVDDEHLPYLYLNSVALTMPTFSGPTNIPPWEAFMLEVPVLYSDIHNIREVYRDAVFYIDPFEPSTMAKGLVEILTNNSKKNELLNNGKKILQSVDEKKEFNQFYEILKKRRKIKNTWEFNN
;
A
#
# COMPACT_ATOMS: atom_id res chain seq x y z
N GLU A 1 10.15 18.56 17.93
CA GLU A 1 10.34 17.14 17.53
C GLU A 1 11.51 16.45 18.27
N ARG A 2 12.71 17.07 18.37
CA ARG A 2 13.87 16.48 19.08
C ARG A 2 13.64 16.25 20.57
N HIS A 3 12.90 17.12 21.24
CA HIS A 3 12.60 16.97 22.68
C HIS A 3 11.63 15.84 22.99
N ILE A 4 10.72 15.51 22.08
CA ILE A 4 9.76 14.41 22.24
C ILE A 4 10.45 13.06 22.07
N ALA A 5 11.35 12.94 21.08
CA ALA A 5 12.15 11.73 20.85
C ALA A 5 13.12 11.45 22.01
N PHE A 6 13.74 12.48 22.60
CA PHE A 6 14.68 12.35 23.73
C PHE A 6 13.99 11.80 25.00
N LEU A 7 12.74 12.20 25.26
CA LEU A 7 11.97 11.71 26.42
C LEU A 7 11.43 10.28 26.25
N ARG A 8 11.46 9.74 25.03
CA ARG A 8 10.98 8.40 24.72
C ARG A 8 11.94 7.29 25.17
N ASN A 9 13.21 7.57 25.22
CA ASN A 9 14.27 6.59 25.56
C ASN A 9 14.58 6.49 27.06
N TYR A 10 13.82 7.18 27.92
CA TYR A 10 14.06 7.17 29.35
C TYR A 10 13.02 6.38 30.14
N ASP A 11 13.54 5.63 31.10
CA ASP A 11 13.04 4.87 32.25
C ASP A 11 11.51 4.96 32.53
N PRO A 12 10.84 3.81 32.81
CA PRO A 12 9.47 3.73 33.31
C PRO A 12 9.13 4.67 34.46
N THR A 13 10.12 5.01 35.29
CA THR A 13 9.98 5.96 36.41
C THR A 13 9.62 7.37 35.96
N ILE A 14 10.22 7.86 34.86
CA ILE A 14 9.92 9.19 34.28
C ILE A 14 8.50 9.22 33.70
N ARG A 15 7.99 8.09 33.20
CA ARG A 15 6.63 7.96 32.70
C ARG A 15 5.60 8.11 33.81
N ARG A 16 5.89 7.59 35.03
CA ARG A 16 5.07 7.79 36.23
C ARG A 16 5.12 9.25 36.71
N LEU A 17 6.29 9.89 36.69
CA LEU A 17 6.46 11.29 37.04
C LEU A 17 5.74 12.24 36.07
N LYS A 18 5.66 11.92 34.78
CA LYS A 18 4.88 12.70 33.81
C LYS A 18 3.38 12.75 34.14
N LYS A 19 2.82 11.66 34.64
CA LYS A 19 1.41 11.61 35.09
C LYS A 19 1.16 12.51 36.29
N TYR A 20 2.17 12.73 37.14
CA TYR A 20 2.08 13.61 38.31
C TYR A 20 2.29 15.09 37.99
N PHE A 21 3.03 15.47 36.94
CA PHE A 21 3.39 16.84 36.63
C PHE A 21 2.57 17.48 35.49
N PHE A 22 1.36 17.06 35.19
CA PHE A 22 0.44 17.73 34.23
C PHE A 22 1.09 18.25 32.94
N PHE A 23 2.11 17.58 32.40
CA PHE A 23 2.67 17.91 31.11
C PHE A 23 1.72 17.44 30.01
N GLN A 24 0.71 18.24 29.74
CA GLN A 24 -0.12 18.08 28.56
C GLN A 24 0.77 18.08 27.32
N ASN A 25 0.65 17.04 26.50
CA ASN A 25 1.29 16.91 25.23
C ASN A 25 1.02 18.14 24.35
N LYS A 26 2.07 18.72 23.75
CA LYS A 26 1.96 19.90 22.87
C LYS A 26 0.98 19.67 21.71
N PHE A 27 0.92 18.44 21.19
CA PHE A 27 0.00 18.08 20.11
C PHE A 27 -1.46 18.16 20.58
N GLU A 28 -1.80 17.58 21.72
CA GLU A 28 -3.16 17.62 22.26
C GLU A 28 -3.58 19.04 22.69
N LYS A 29 -2.65 19.86 23.22
CA LYS A 29 -2.90 21.29 23.47
C LYS A 29 -3.22 22.04 22.19
N LEU A 30 -2.53 21.73 21.07
CA LEU A 30 -2.83 22.33 19.78
C LEU A 30 -4.24 21.94 19.30
N LEU A 31 -4.60 20.66 19.41
CA LEU A 31 -5.94 20.17 19.03
C LEU A 31 -7.04 20.89 19.82
N ARG A 32 -6.86 21.02 21.13
CA ARG A 32 -7.80 21.77 21.99
C ARG A 32 -7.90 23.25 21.59
N LYS A 33 -6.75 23.92 21.32
CA LYS A 33 -6.74 25.30 20.84
C LYS A 33 -7.50 25.46 19.52
N LEU A 34 -7.40 24.46 18.63
CA LEU A 34 -8.10 24.42 17.34
C LEU A 34 -9.54 23.90 17.45
N LYS A 35 -10.01 23.56 18.67
CA LYS A 35 -11.34 22.98 18.93
C LYS A 35 -11.57 21.66 18.16
N ILE A 36 -10.52 20.87 18.00
CA ILE A 36 -10.60 19.55 17.35
C ILE A 36 -10.87 18.51 18.45
N ASP A 37 -11.95 17.78 18.31
CA ASP A 37 -12.40 16.76 19.26
C ASP A 37 -12.34 15.33 18.69
N LEU A 38 -11.99 15.19 17.41
CA LEU A 38 -11.78 13.91 16.73
C LEU A 38 -10.64 14.04 15.72
N VAL A 39 -9.70 13.10 15.75
CA VAL A 39 -8.60 12.98 14.77
C VAL A 39 -8.76 11.71 13.97
N TYR A 40 -8.57 11.78 12.66
CA TYR A 40 -8.46 10.61 11.81
C TYR A 40 -7.01 10.43 11.34
N PHE A 41 -6.37 9.36 11.81
CA PHE A 41 -5.06 8.94 11.33
C PHE A 41 -5.23 8.01 10.13
N THR A 42 -4.84 8.47 8.96
CA THR A 42 -4.92 7.68 7.70
C THR A 42 -3.88 6.56 7.61
N GLY A 43 -3.07 6.39 8.64
CA GLY A 43 -2.08 5.31 8.80
C GLY A 43 -1.54 5.26 10.22
N PRO A 44 -0.77 4.21 10.59
CA PRO A 44 -0.17 4.11 11.91
C PRO A 44 0.74 5.29 12.21
N SER A 45 0.41 6.05 13.24
CA SER A 45 1.09 7.28 13.63
C SER A 45 1.48 7.27 15.09
N GLN A 46 2.72 7.64 15.40
CA GLN A 46 3.15 7.81 16.80
C GLN A 46 2.35 8.91 17.54
N TYR A 47 1.76 9.87 16.83
CA TYR A 47 0.94 10.91 17.46
C TYR A 47 -0.32 10.35 18.11
N SER A 48 -0.85 9.22 17.65
CA SER A 48 -1.98 8.54 18.30
C SER A 48 -1.68 8.06 19.72
N LEU A 49 -0.40 7.82 20.04
CA LEU A 49 0.04 7.39 21.36
C LEU A 49 0.00 8.52 22.41
N TYR A 50 -0.11 9.76 21.95
CA TYR A 50 -0.09 10.95 22.80
C TYR A 50 -1.47 11.54 23.05
N LEU A 51 -2.51 11.01 22.41
CA LEU A 51 -3.88 11.46 22.63
C LEU A 51 -4.44 10.79 23.90
N GLU A 52 -4.88 11.62 24.86
CA GLU A 52 -5.49 11.17 26.11
C GLU A 52 -6.97 11.54 26.19
N ASP A 53 -7.29 12.77 25.79
CA ASP A 53 -8.64 13.34 25.90
C ASP A 53 -9.33 13.49 24.53
N THR A 54 -8.56 13.42 23.43
CA THR A 54 -9.10 13.58 22.08
C THR A 54 -9.35 12.19 21.47
N ASP A 55 -10.59 11.95 21.06
CA ASP A 55 -10.96 10.73 20.34
C ASP A 55 -10.25 10.63 19.00
N PHE A 56 -9.97 9.40 18.56
CA PHE A 56 -9.40 9.20 17.23
C PHE A 56 -9.87 7.92 16.55
N ILE A 57 -9.83 7.96 15.23
CA ILE A 57 -9.95 6.83 14.30
C ILE A 57 -8.57 6.57 13.70
N ILE A 58 -8.21 5.33 13.43
CA ILE A 58 -6.93 4.99 12.82
C ILE A 58 -7.09 3.95 11.71
N THR A 59 -6.42 4.16 10.58
CA THR A 59 -6.28 3.14 9.54
C THR A 59 -5.04 2.30 9.80
N ILE A 60 -5.20 0.98 9.78
CA ILE A 60 -4.13 -0.01 9.85
C ILE A 60 -4.22 -0.85 8.57
N PRO A 61 -3.41 -0.52 7.55
CA PRO A 61 -3.53 -1.16 6.24
C PRO A 61 -2.95 -2.57 6.20
N ASP A 62 -1.97 -2.86 7.04
CA ASP A 62 -1.27 -4.14 7.11
C ASP A 62 -0.66 -4.40 8.49
N VAL A 63 -0.30 -5.66 8.71
CA VAL A 63 0.47 -6.13 9.86
C VAL A 63 1.73 -6.89 9.43
N SER A 64 2.26 -6.53 8.26
CA SER A 64 3.36 -7.22 7.56
C SER A 64 4.62 -7.39 8.40
N HIS A 65 4.89 -6.47 9.34
CA HIS A 65 6.01 -6.58 10.28
C HIS A 65 5.90 -7.78 11.23
N ARG A 66 4.71 -8.36 11.41
CA ARG A 66 4.51 -9.60 12.18
C ARG A 66 4.52 -10.86 11.31
N GLU A 67 4.34 -10.71 10.01
CA GLU A 67 4.18 -11.84 9.08
C GLU A 67 5.44 -12.13 8.27
N ASN A 68 6.30 -11.15 8.08
CA ASN A 68 7.44 -11.22 7.16
C ASN A 68 8.72 -10.78 7.85
N LEU A 69 9.10 -11.50 8.91
CA LEU A 69 10.23 -11.15 9.80
C LEU A 69 11.59 -11.27 9.11
N GLU A 70 11.67 -11.95 7.98
CA GLU A 70 12.90 -12.12 7.20
C GLU A 70 13.36 -10.82 6.52
N PHE A 71 12.43 -9.87 6.29
CA PHE A 71 12.74 -8.64 5.59
C PHE A 71 13.32 -7.56 6.52
N PRO A 72 14.49 -6.99 6.14
CA PRO A 72 15.22 -6.06 7.01
C PRO A 72 14.48 -4.76 7.29
N GLU A 73 13.60 -4.32 6.41
CA GLU A 73 12.78 -3.11 6.60
C GLU A 73 11.78 -3.21 7.75
N TRP A 74 11.50 -4.42 8.23
CA TRP A 74 10.60 -4.63 9.37
C TRP A 74 11.33 -5.03 10.65
N THR A 75 12.59 -5.49 10.57
CA THR A 75 13.30 -6.03 11.72
C THR A 75 14.50 -5.18 12.15
N LYS A 76 15.11 -4.42 11.22
CA LYS A 76 16.27 -3.58 11.53
C LYS A 76 15.86 -2.26 12.19
N SER A 77 16.80 -1.67 12.92
CA SER A 77 16.67 -0.33 13.52
C SER A 77 15.43 -0.17 14.42
N SER A 78 15.06 -1.24 15.14
CA SER A 78 13.88 -1.28 16.03
C SER A 78 12.54 -1.00 15.30
N GLU A 79 12.49 -1.19 14.00
CA GLU A 79 11.27 -0.91 13.22
C GLU A 79 10.12 -1.83 13.63
N PHE A 80 10.39 -3.11 13.91
CA PHE A 80 9.39 -4.03 14.44
C PHE A 80 8.75 -3.47 15.71
N GLN A 81 9.57 -3.15 16.70
CA GLN A 81 9.09 -2.65 18.01
C GLN A 81 8.33 -1.34 17.84
N ARG A 82 8.83 -0.44 16.98
CA ARG A 82 8.18 0.84 16.71
C ARG A 82 6.79 0.66 16.10
N ARG A 83 6.66 -0.18 15.07
CA ARG A 83 5.36 -0.45 14.40
C ARG A 83 4.41 -1.18 15.31
N ASP A 84 4.90 -2.21 15.99
CA ASP A 84 4.10 -3.04 16.90
C ASP A 84 3.59 -2.23 18.09
N GLU A 85 4.43 -1.39 18.68
CA GLU A 85 4.01 -0.48 19.76
C GLU A 85 2.93 0.50 19.31
N ILE A 86 3.10 1.11 18.13
CA ILE A 86 2.12 2.05 17.60
C ILE A 86 0.77 1.32 17.38
N ILE A 87 0.78 0.20 16.67
CA ILE A 87 -0.45 -0.50 16.32
C ILE A 87 -1.13 -1.07 17.57
N SER A 88 -0.41 -1.79 18.43
CA SER A 88 -0.97 -2.40 19.63
C SER A 88 -1.61 -1.39 20.58
N LYS A 89 -0.95 -0.25 20.79
CA LYS A 89 -1.45 0.76 21.74
C LYS A 89 -2.55 1.65 21.16
N SER A 90 -2.46 1.97 19.84
CA SER A 90 -3.46 2.85 19.22
C SER A 90 -4.74 2.09 18.85
N SER A 91 -4.65 0.84 18.37
CA SER A 91 -5.83 0.09 17.95
C SER A 91 -6.81 -0.18 19.09
N VAL A 92 -6.30 -0.47 20.29
CA VAL A 92 -7.17 -0.71 21.46
C VAL A 92 -7.80 0.58 22.00
N LYS A 93 -7.18 1.75 21.75
CA LYS A 93 -7.65 3.05 22.24
C LYS A 93 -8.51 3.81 21.22
N ALA A 94 -8.35 3.55 19.92
CA ALA A 94 -9.13 4.18 18.86
C ALA A 94 -10.62 3.87 19.02
N ILE A 95 -11.50 4.84 18.77
CA ILE A 95 -12.95 4.60 18.75
C ILE A 95 -13.37 3.68 17.60
N ALA A 96 -12.59 3.67 16.53
CA ALA A 96 -12.72 2.74 15.40
C ALA A 96 -11.35 2.53 14.75
N VAL A 97 -11.13 1.30 14.28
CA VAL A 97 -9.99 0.93 13.42
C VAL A 97 -10.52 0.70 12.01
N ILE A 98 -9.87 1.28 11.02
CA ILE A 98 -10.17 1.06 9.60
C ILE A 98 -9.08 0.19 9.01
N THR A 99 -9.46 -0.76 8.18
CA THR A 99 -8.54 -1.58 7.39
C THR A 99 -9.12 -1.83 6.00
N ASN A 100 -8.37 -2.48 5.12
CA ASN A 100 -8.69 -2.52 3.69
C ASN A 100 -9.15 -3.91 3.20
N ALA A 101 -9.14 -4.92 4.08
CA ALA A 101 -9.58 -6.27 3.75
C ALA A 101 -10.03 -7.02 5.02
N GLU A 102 -10.97 -7.95 4.88
CA GLU A 102 -11.47 -8.78 5.99
C GLU A 102 -10.32 -9.59 6.63
N ILE A 103 -9.40 -10.11 5.82
CA ILE A 103 -8.24 -10.84 6.32
C ILE A 103 -7.35 -9.98 7.24
N ILE A 104 -7.19 -8.69 6.96
CA ILE A 104 -6.42 -7.80 7.83
C ILE A 104 -7.20 -7.48 9.10
N LYS A 105 -8.53 -7.35 9.02
CA LYS A 105 -9.40 -7.23 10.19
C LYS A 105 -9.22 -8.41 11.15
N ASP A 106 -9.23 -9.63 10.63
CA ASP A 106 -9.03 -10.84 11.44
C ASP A 106 -7.64 -10.87 12.09
N LYS A 107 -6.59 -10.47 11.34
CA LYS A 107 -5.22 -10.37 11.87
C LYS A 107 -5.09 -9.30 12.96
N ILE A 108 -5.67 -8.12 12.78
CA ILE A 108 -5.66 -7.04 13.80
C ILE A 108 -6.36 -7.55 15.06
N SER A 109 -7.53 -8.15 14.92
CA SER A 109 -8.27 -8.71 16.04
C SER A 109 -7.46 -9.78 16.79
N SER A 110 -6.86 -10.72 16.07
CA SER A 110 -6.07 -11.82 16.63
C SER A 110 -4.77 -11.34 17.29
N PHE A 111 -3.99 -10.48 16.63
CA PHE A 111 -2.67 -10.05 17.10
C PHE A 111 -2.73 -9.02 18.23
N TYR A 112 -3.78 -8.20 18.27
CA TYR A 112 -3.86 -7.08 19.19
C TYR A 112 -5.09 -7.10 20.09
N SER A 113 -5.89 -8.17 20.03
CA SER A 113 -7.10 -8.35 20.86
C SER A 113 -8.09 -7.18 20.72
N VAL A 114 -8.24 -6.67 19.50
CA VAL A 114 -9.22 -5.64 19.19
C VAL A 114 -10.53 -6.32 18.79
N GLU A 115 -11.64 -5.88 19.39
CA GLU A 115 -12.97 -6.39 19.08
C GLU A 115 -13.31 -6.15 17.59
N LYS A 116 -13.78 -7.19 16.89
CA LYS A 116 -14.08 -7.14 15.45
C LYS A 116 -15.12 -6.08 15.10
N GLU A 117 -16.03 -5.77 16.02
CA GLU A 117 -17.08 -4.75 15.88
C GLU A 117 -16.54 -3.33 15.85
N ARG A 118 -15.29 -3.14 16.31
CA ARG A 118 -14.56 -1.87 16.25
C ARG A 118 -13.67 -1.75 15.01
N ILE A 119 -13.55 -2.83 14.22
CA ILE A 119 -12.72 -2.86 13.01
C ILE A 119 -13.62 -2.83 11.79
N TYR A 120 -13.49 -1.81 10.98
CA TYR A 120 -14.28 -1.57 9.77
C TYR A 120 -13.42 -1.78 8.53
N VAL A 121 -13.96 -2.51 7.56
CA VAL A 121 -13.28 -2.73 6.28
C VAL A 121 -13.76 -1.69 5.28
N ILE A 122 -12.84 -0.84 4.84
CA ILE A 122 -13.05 0.18 3.82
C ILE A 122 -11.91 0.01 2.81
N ASN A 123 -12.24 -0.38 1.58
CA ASN A 123 -11.25 -0.67 0.57
C ASN A 123 -10.41 0.55 0.18
N HIS A 124 -9.18 0.30 -0.24
CA HIS A 124 -8.36 1.32 -0.86
C HIS A 124 -9.01 1.86 -2.14
N ARG A 125 -8.74 3.12 -2.41
CA ARG A 125 -9.11 3.76 -3.68
C ARG A 125 -7.86 3.93 -4.53
N PRO A 126 -7.98 3.83 -5.86
CA PRO A 126 -6.95 4.29 -6.78
C PRO A 126 -6.58 5.75 -6.51
N SER A 127 -5.37 6.14 -6.91
CA SER A 127 -4.91 7.53 -6.82
C SER A 127 -5.87 8.48 -7.56
N LEU A 128 -5.85 9.76 -7.17
CA LEU A 128 -6.70 10.78 -7.81
C LEU A 128 -6.41 10.90 -9.30
N GLY A 129 -5.14 10.77 -9.72
CA GLY A 129 -4.76 10.77 -11.12
C GLY A 129 -5.45 9.67 -11.92
N ILE A 130 -5.55 8.46 -11.35
CA ILE A 130 -6.26 7.33 -11.97
C ILE A 130 -7.77 7.53 -11.89
N SER A 131 -8.31 7.90 -10.72
CA SER A 131 -9.76 8.05 -10.52
C SER A 131 -10.38 9.15 -11.38
N ASN A 132 -9.62 10.20 -11.66
CA ASN A 132 -10.05 11.33 -12.48
C ASN A 132 -9.73 11.16 -13.98
N PHE A 133 -9.01 10.10 -14.35
CA PHE A 133 -8.65 9.84 -15.75
C PHE A 133 -9.90 9.51 -16.57
N LYS A 134 -10.19 10.34 -17.59
CA LYS A 134 -11.39 10.19 -18.42
C LYS A 134 -11.07 9.73 -19.82
N ASN A 135 -10.08 10.36 -20.45
CA ASN A 135 -9.78 10.16 -21.86
C ASN A 135 -8.29 10.01 -22.09
N PHE A 136 -7.92 9.01 -22.87
CA PHE A 136 -6.56 8.85 -23.36
C PHE A 136 -6.28 9.88 -24.47
N SER A 137 -5.16 10.60 -24.35
CA SER A 137 -4.65 11.51 -25.40
C SER A 137 -3.40 10.91 -26.01
N GLU A 138 -3.41 10.70 -27.32
CA GLU A 138 -2.23 10.15 -28.03
C GLU A 138 -1.04 11.13 -27.99
N ASP A 139 -1.32 12.43 -28.17
CA ASP A 139 -0.26 13.46 -28.15
C ASP A 139 0.43 13.50 -26.79
N LEU A 140 -0.36 13.51 -25.70
CA LEU A 140 0.18 13.47 -24.35
C LEU A 140 0.90 12.15 -24.05
N SER A 141 0.42 11.04 -24.61
CA SER A 141 1.10 9.74 -24.52
C SER A 141 2.49 9.77 -25.15
N ILE A 142 2.62 10.39 -26.31
CA ILE A 142 3.90 10.55 -27.02
C ILE A 142 4.85 11.44 -26.19
N GLU A 143 4.35 12.55 -25.67
CA GLU A 143 5.12 13.45 -24.81
C GLU A 143 5.63 12.73 -23.56
N ILE A 144 4.77 11.98 -22.87
CA ILE A 144 5.10 11.21 -21.66
C ILE A 144 6.13 10.13 -21.97
N LYS A 145 5.96 9.39 -23.08
CA LYS A 145 6.95 8.39 -23.52
C LYS A 145 8.33 9.02 -23.71
N LYS A 146 8.38 10.20 -24.31
CA LYS A 146 9.64 10.95 -24.50
C LYS A 146 10.19 11.47 -23.16
N LYS A 147 9.34 12.06 -22.32
CA LYS A 147 9.73 12.63 -21.01
C LYS A 147 10.41 11.59 -20.12
N TYR A 148 9.84 10.39 -20.05
CA TYR A 148 10.33 9.31 -19.17
C TYR A 148 11.20 8.29 -19.92
N ASN A 149 11.53 8.52 -21.19
CA ASN A 149 12.28 7.59 -22.04
C ASN A 149 11.70 6.16 -21.99
N LEU A 150 10.36 6.06 -22.12
CA LEU A 150 9.66 4.78 -21.99
C LEU A 150 9.97 3.86 -23.17
N PRO A 151 10.30 2.58 -22.91
CA PRO A 151 10.54 1.60 -23.96
C PRO A 151 9.28 1.29 -24.77
N LYS A 152 9.46 0.74 -25.96
CA LYS A 152 8.35 0.36 -26.84
C LYS A 152 7.44 -0.71 -26.23
N LYS A 153 8.01 -1.69 -25.51
CA LYS A 153 7.30 -2.74 -24.78
C LYS A 153 7.89 -2.85 -23.38
N TYR A 154 7.07 -2.74 -22.37
CA TYR A 154 7.53 -2.86 -21.00
C TYR A 154 6.46 -3.40 -20.05
N ILE A 155 6.91 -4.02 -18.97
CA ILE A 155 6.12 -4.30 -17.78
C ILE A 155 6.25 -3.13 -16.81
N PHE A 156 5.17 -2.81 -16.09
CA PHE A 156 5.16 -1.69 -15.15
C PHE A 156 5.13 -2.16 -13.70
N TYR A 157 5.93 -1.53 -12.85
CA TYR A 157 5.95 -1.81 -11.42
C TYR A 157 6.06 -0.53 -10.58
N PRO A 158 4.94 0.08 -10.15
CA PRO A 158 4.91 1.23 -9.25
C PRO A 158 5.08 0.77 -7.80
N ALA A 159 6.31 0.66 -7.33
CA ALA A 159 6.62 0.22 -5.98
C ALA A 159 7.90 0.87 -5.45
N MET A 160 7.88 1.26 -4.17
CA MET A 160 9.09 1.71 -3.47
C MET A 160 10.21 0.66 -3.55
N TYR A 161 11.45 1.11 -3.63
CA TYR A 161 12.61 0.21 -3.67
C TYR A 161 12.89 -0.35 -2.28
N LEU A 162 12.22 -1.48 -1.96
CA LEU A 162 12.32 -2.23 -0.71
C LEU A 162 12.54 -3.72 -1.00
N PRO A 163 13.23 -4.46 -0.12
CA PRO A 163 13.49 -5.90 -0.28
C PRO A 163 12.25 -6.75 -0.55
N HIS A 164 11.18 -6.59 0.24
CA HIS A 164 9.95 -7.37 0.05
C HIS A 164 9.20 -7.08 -1.26
N LYS A 165 9.53 -6.00 -1.94
CA LYS A 165 8.97 -5.68 -3.27
C LYS A 165 9.62 -6.48 -4.39
N ASN A 166 10.73 -7.17 -4.13
CA ASN A 166 11.32 -8.17 -5.02
C ASN A 166 11.65 -7.70 -6.44
N HIS A 167 12.19 -6.48 -6.59
CA HIS A 167 12.58 -5.94 -7.90
C HIS A 167 13.61 -6.82 -8.64
N LYS A 168 14.48 -7.52 -7.87
CA LYS A 168 15.43 -8.47 -8.42
C LYS A 168 14.75 -9.54 -9.29
N TYR A 169 13.62 -10.05 -8.85
CA TYR A 169 12.83 -11.03 -9.58
C TYR A 169 12.44 -10.52 -10.98
N LEU A 170 12.00 -9.25 -11.09
CA LEU A 170 11.62 -8.68 -12.39
C LEU A 170 12.82 -8.52 -13.32
N ILE A 171 14.01 -8.22 -12.79
CA ILE A 171 15.24 -8.21 -13.60
C ILE A 171 15.53 -9.61 -14.16
N ASP A 172 15.35 -10.66 -13.35
CA ASP A 172 15.50 -12.04 -13.80
C ASP A 172 14.44 -12.43 -14.83
N VAL A 173 13.19 -11.97 -14.67
CA VAL A 173 12.11 -12.14 -15.68
C VAL A 173 12.48 -11.47 -17.01
N ILE A 174 12.97 -10.23 -16.99
CA ILE A 174 13.42 -9.53 -18.21
C ILE A 174 14.57 -10.26 -18.88
N LYS A 175 15.49 -10.82 -18.10
CA LYS A 175 16.58 -11.65 -18.65
C LYS A 175 16.01 -12.89 -19.37
N ILE A 176 15.11 -13.65 -18.74
CA ILE A 176 14.48 -14.83 -19.36
C ILE A 176 13.77 -14.46 -20.66
N LEU A 177 12.95 -13.38 -20.65
CA LEU A 177 12.23 -12.96 -21.84
C LEU A 177 13.17 -12.60 -22.99
N ASN A 178 14.23 -11.84 -22.73
CA ASN A 178 15.11 -11.32 -23.77
C ASN A 178 16.14 -12.34 -24.26
N THR A 179 16.73 -13.15 -23.34
CA THR A 179 17.79 -14.07 -23.70
C THR A 179 17.28 -15.44 -24.13
N ASP A 180 16.32 -16.00 -23.39
CA ASP A 180 15.90 -17.39 -23.61
C ASP A 180 14.73 -17.45 -24.60
N LEU A 181 13.76 -16.51 -24.48
CA LEU A 181 12.55 -16.50 -25.29
C LEU A 181 12.65 -15.55 -26.51
N LYS A 182 13.71 -14.74 -26.61
CA LYS A 182 13.95 -13.75 -27.70
C LYS A 182 12.79 -12.76 -27.86
N LEU A 183 12.15 -12.38 -26.76
CA LEU A 183 11.08 -11.40 -26.69
C LEU A 183 11.64 -10.09 -26.14
N GLU A 184 11.77 -9.07 -27.00
CA GLU A 184 12.22 -7.75 -26.55
C GLU A 184 11.24 -7.16 -25.52
N MET A 185 11.66 -7.12 -24.26
CA MET A 185 10.89 -6.60 -23.15
C MET A 185 11.76 -5.80 -22.21
N SER A 186 11.21 -4.71 -21.72
CA SER A 186 11.81 -3.87 -20.68
C SER A 186 10.96 -3.85 -19.41
N ALA A 187 11.50 -3.31 -18.33
CA ALA A 187 10.71 -3.00 -17.13
C ALA A 187 10.83 -1.52 -16.79
N VAL A 188 9.73 -0.92 -16.38
CA VAL A 188 9.67 0.42 -15.83
C VAL A 188 9.31 0.32 -14.35
N PHE A 189 10.24 0.68 -13.50
CA PHE A 189 10.07 0.75 -12.06
C PHE A 189 9.85 2.21 -11.65
N CYS A 190 8.84 2.45 -10.81
CA CYS A 190 8.51 3.78 -10.34
C CYS A 190 8.28 3.77 -8.83
N GLY A 191 9.07 4.53 -8.07
CA GLY A 191 8.89 4.62 -6.63
C GLY A 191 10.07 5.26 -5.90
N SER A 192 9.81 5.72 -4.68
CA SER A 192 10.85 6.35 -3.87
C SER A 192 11.91 5.34 -3.41
N ASP A 193 13.16 5.78 -3.39
CA ASP A 193 14.25 5.02 -2.78
C ASP A 193 14.10 5.00 -1.25
N LYS A 194 14.23 3.80 -0.71
CA LYS A 194 14.29 3.54 0.74
C LYS A 194 15.64 2.91 1.15
N GLY A 195 16.69 3.24 0.40
CA GLY A 195 18.06 2.76 0.62
C GLY A 195 18.36 1.43 -0.07
N TYR A 196 17.55 1.00 -1.04
CA TYR A 196 17.74 -0.27 -1.74
C TYR A 196 17.95 -0.13 -3.25
N LEU A 197 17.70 1.04 -3.83
CA LEU A 197 17.80 1.31 -5.27
C LEU A 197 19.17 0.96 -5.85
N GLU A 198 20.24 1.41 -5.21
CA GLU A 198 21.61 1.15 -5.69
C GLU A 198 21.97 -0.35 -5.75
N LYS A 199 21.41 -1.15 -4.84
CA LYS A 199 21.59 -2.62 -4.89
C LYS A 199 20.87 -3.24 -6.08
N ILE A 200 19.69 -2.71 -6.42
CA ILE A 200 18.89 -3.17 -7.57
C ILE A 200 19.60 -2.79 -8.88
N LYS A 201 20.12 -1.56 -8.99
CA LYS A 201 20.90 -1.11 -10.17
C LYS A 201 22.14 -1.98 -10.38
N LYS A 202 22.96 -2.18 -9.34
CA LYS A 202 24.14 -3.07 -9.41
C LYS A 202 23.78 -4.50 -9.82
N TYR A 203 22.61 -4.98 -9.36
CA TYR A 203 22.14 -6.31 -9.78
C TYR A 203 21.74 -6.32 -11.26
N SER A 204 21.08 -5.28 -11.76
CA SER A 204 20.70 -5.17 -13.18
C SER A 204 21.92 -5.05 -14.10
N GLU A 205 22.98 -4.33 -13.69
CA GLU A 205 24.28 -4.28 -14.38
C GLU A 205 24.92 -5.68 -14.46
N LYS A 206 25.06 -6.33 -13.29
CA LYS A 206 25.63 -7.68 -13.20
C LYS A 206 24.86 -8.72 -14.02
N SER A 207 23.55 -8.55 -14.14
CA SER A 207 22.68 -9.43 -14.92
C SER A 207 22.69 -9.11 -16.44
N GLY A 208 23.38 -8.04 -16.86
CA GLY A 208 23.39 -7.55 -18.23
C GLY A 208 22.06 -6.94 -18.69
N GLN A 209 21.21 -6.53 -17.75
CA GLN A 209 19.86 -6.02 -18.07
C GLN A 209 19.68 -4.52 -17.79
N ILE A 210 20.73 -3.80 -17.42
CA ILE A 210 20.64 -2.36 -17.04
C ILE A 210 19.98 -1.51 -18.13
N ASN A 211 20.24 -1.77 -19.39
CA ASN A 211 19.67 -1.04 -20.53
C ASN A 211 18.19 -1.37 -20.80
N ASN A 212 17.67 -2.44 -20.20
CA ASN A 212 16.29 -2.88 -20.31
C ASN A 212 15.44 -2.49 -19.08
N ILE A 213 16.04 -1.76 -18.11
CA ILE A 213 15.34 -1.33 -16.90
C ILE A 213 15.35 0.18 -16.81
N ILE A 214 14.18 0.79 -16.75
CA ILE A 214 14.00 2.21 -16.50
C ILE A 214 13.65 2.39 -15.02
N PHE A 215 14.45 3.21 -14.34
CA PHE A 215 14.23 3.56 -12.93
C PHE A 215 13.68 4.98 -12.85
N LEU A 216 12.44 5.09 -12.39
CA LEU A 216 11.78 6.38 -12.15
C LEU A 216 11.60 6.58 -10.64
N ASP A 217 11.85 7.78 -10.15
CA ASP A 217 11.58 8.15 -8.76
C ASP A 217 10.10 8.52 -8.60
N PHE A 218 9.77 9.76 -8.88
CA PHE A 218 8.41 10.29 -8.82
C PHE A 218 7.86 10.51 -10.23
N VAL A 219 6.59 10.16 -10.41
CA VAL A 219 5.83 10.43 -11.63
C VAL A 219 4.62 11.26 -11.23
N ASP A 220 4.36 12.33 -12.00
CA ASP A 220 3.20 13.18 -11.78
C ASP A 220 1.90 12.35 -11.85
N ASP A 221 0.96 12.61 -10.97
CA ASP A 221 -0.30 11.85 -10.88
C ASP A 221 -1.07 11.82 -12.21
N GLU A 222 -0.99 12.91 -13.01
CA GLU A 222 -1.62 13.00 -14.33
C GLU A 222 -0.92 12.13 -15.41
N HIS A 223 0.34 11.79 -15.20
CA HIS A 223 1.11 10.94 -16.12
C HIS A 223 1.00 9.45 -15.78
N LEU A 224 0.70 9.14 -14.53
CA LEU A 224 0.65 7.76 -14.05
C LEU A 224 -0.29 6.85 -14.87
N PRO A 225 -1.51 7.27 -15.26
CA PRO A 225 -2.38 6.47 -16.12
C PRO A 225 -1.71 6.04 -17.43
N TYR A 226 -0.88 6.91 -18.03
CA TYR A 226 -0.21 6.61 -19.28
C TYR A 226 0.89 5.56 -19.14
N LEU A 227 1.57 5.51 -17.97
CA LEU A 227 2.55 4.45 -17.71
C LEU A 227 1.88 3.09 -17.61
N TYR A 228 0.69 3.02 -17.00
CA TYR A 228 -0.12 1.81 -16.99
C TYR A 228 -0.59 1.43 -18.40
N LEU A 229 -1.26 2.33 -19.10
CA LEU A 229 -1.92 2.07 -20.39
C LEU A 229 -0.92 1.72 -21.53
N ASN A 230 0.30 2.23 -21.45
CA ASN A 230 1.36 1.89 -22.42
C ASN A 230 2.15 0.62 -22.02
N SER A 231 1.89 0.05 -20.85
CA SER A 231 2.54 -1.19 -20.42
C SER A 231 1.85 -2.44 -20.97
N VAL A 232 2.58 -3.53 -21.04
CA VAL A 232 2.02 -4.86 -21.35
C VAL A 232 1.17 -5.37 -20.19
N ALA A 233 1.62 -5.13 -18.96
CA ALA A 233 0.96 -5.55 -17.73
C ALA A 233 1.54 -4.81 -16.51
N LEU A 234 0.74 -4.70 -15.46
CA LEU A 234 1.21 -4.48 -14.10
C LEU A 234 1.81 -5.78 -13.55
N THR A 235 3.00 -5.70 -12.96
CA THR A 235 3.69 -6.86 -12.37
C THR A 235 3.96 -6.63 -10.88
N MET A 236 3.55 -7.56 -10.03
CA MET A 236 3.59 -7.43 -8.58
C MET A 236 4.24 -8.67 -7.92
N PRO A 237 5.58 -8.87 -8.01
CA PRO A 237 6.27 -10.02 -7.41
C PRO A 237 6.52 -9.85 -5.91
N THR A 238 5.69 -9.08 -5.23
CA THR A 238 5.84 -8.70 -3.82
C THR A 238 5.58 -9.88 -2.88
N PHE A 239 6.34 -9.95 -1.78
CA PHE A 239 6.11 -10.92 -0.70
C PHE A 239 5.09 -10.43 0.34
N SER A 240 4.59 -9.22 0.23
CA SER A 240 3.71 -8.63 1.24
C SER A 240 2.59 -7.81 0.63
N GLY A 241 1.46 -7.84 1.31
CA GLY A 241 0.35 -6.93 1.11
C GLY A 241 -0.76 -7.47 0.22
N PRO A 242 -1.82 -8.05 0.80
CA PRO A 242 -3.04 -8.32 0.04
C PRO A 242 -3.77 -7.04 -0.38
N THR A 243 -3.39 -5.89 0.16
CA THR A 243 -4.10 -4.61 0.04
C THR A 243 -3.30 -3.55 -0.73
N ASN A 244 -2.44 -3.96 -1.66
CA ASN A 244 -1.72 -3.00 -2.50
C ASN A 244 -2.68 -2.23 -3.42
N ILE A 245 -2.44 -0.92 -3.61
CA ILE A 245 -3.27 -0.05 -4.47
C ILE A 245 -3.09 -0.33 -5.97
N PRO A 246 -1.87 -0.60 -6.49
CA PRO A 246 -1.65 -0.73 -7.94
C PRO A 246 -2.55 -1.72 -8.69
N PRO A 247 -2.96 -2.87 -8.14
CA PRO A 247 -3.92 -3.73 -8.84
C PRO A 247 -5.28 -3.07 -9.09
N TRP A 248 -5.77 -2.27 -8.14
CA TRP A 248 -7.02 -1.51 -8.28
C TRP A 248 -6.92 -0.45 -9.39
N GLU A 249 -5.76 0.21 -9.49
CA GLU A 249 -5.43 1.16 -10.55
C GLU A 249 -5.40 0.46 -11.91
N ALA A 250 -4.72 -0.69 -11.99
CA ALA A 250 -4.65 -1.49 -13.21
C ALA A 250 -6.03 -2.00 -13.66
N PHE A 251 -6.89 -2.47 -12.73
CA PHE A 251 -8.25 -2.88 -13.06
C PHE A 251 -9.08 -1.71 -13.61
N MET A 252 -8.96 -0.52 -13.03
CA MET A 252 -9.67 0.68 -13.51
C MET A 252 -9.24 1.09 -14.90
N LEU A 253 -7.96 0.92 -15.23
CA LEU A 253 -7.37 1.24 -16.53
C LEU A 253 -7.39 0.07 -17.52
N GLU A 254 -8.02 -1.06 -17.16
CA GLU A 254 -8.08 -2.26 -18.00
C GLU A 254 -6.69 -2.78 -18.41
N VAL A 255 -5.75 -2.78 -17.46
CA VAL A 255 -4.39 -3.32 -17.63
C VAL A 255 -4.29 -4.67 -16.94
N PRO A 256 -3.79 -5.73 -17.62
CA PRO A 256 -3.62 -7.04 -17.02
C PRO A 256 -2.66 -7.00 -15.83
N VAL A 257 -2.92 -7.83 -14.81
CA VAL A 257 -2.12 -7.89 -13.58
C VAL A 257 -1.53 -9.28 -13.40
N LEU A 258 -0.20 -9.36 -13.17
CA LEU A 258 0.47 -10.55 -12.67
C LEU A 258 0.87 -10.30 -11.22
N TYR A 259 0.48 -11.19 -10.33
CA TYR A 259 0.66 -11.00 -8.89
C TYR A 259 1.19 -12.26 -8.22
N SER A 260 2.06 -12.10 -7.22
CA SER A 260 2.54 -13.22 -6.38
C SER A 260 1.40 -13.99 -5.75
N ASP A 261 1.47 -15.31 -5.83
CA ASP A 261 0.56 -16.22 -5.13
C ASP A 261 1.00 -16.34 -3.66
N ILE A 262 0.73 -15.32 -2.89
CA ILE A 262 1.01 -15.25 -1.46
C ILE A 262 -0.23 -15.57 -0.65
N HIS A 263 -0.03 -15.88 0.63
CA HIS A 263 -1.11 -16.25 1.54
C HIS A 263 -2.28 -15.25 1.51
N ASN A 264 -3.50 -15.79 1.31
CA ASN A 264 -4.78 -15.07 1.26
C ASN A 264 -4.97 -14.04 0.12
N ILE A 265 -4.05 -13.96 -0.84
CA ILE A 265 -4.18 -13.03 -1.96
C ILE A 265 -5.36 -13.38 -2.87
N ARG A 266 -5.68 -14.67 -2.99
CA ARG A 266 -6.79 -15.18 -3.80
C ARG A 266 -8.15 -14.78 -3.25
N GLU A 267 -8.27 -14.52 -1.96
CA GLU A 267 -9.51 -13.99 -1.36
C GLU A 267 -9.81 -12.55 -1.83
N VAL A 268 -8.75 -11.76 -2.08
CA VAL A 268 -8.87 -10.36 -2.51
C VAL A 268 -9.07 -10.24 -4.01
N TYR A 269 -8.19 -10.89 -4.80
CA TYR A 269 -8.18 -10.70 -6.26
C TYR A 269 -8.82 -11.83 -7.05
N ARG A 270 -9.18 -12.95 -6.41
CA ARG A 270 -9.84 -14.10 -7.04
C ARG A 270 -9.16 -14.48 -8.36
N ASP A 271 -9.89 -14.52 -9.47
CA ASP A 271 -9.37 -14.84 -10.80
C ASP A 271 -9.10 -13.59 -11.66
N ALA A 272 -8.94 -12.42 -11.04
CA ALA A 272 -8.68 -11.17 -11.76
C ALA A 272 -7.19 -10.92 -12.05
N VAL A 273 -6.30 -11.74 -11.51
CA VAL A 273 -4.86 -11.63 -11.71
C VAL A 273 -4.28 -12.96 -12.17
N PHE A 274 -3.18 -12.89 -12.91
CA PHE A 274 -2.37 -14.07 -13.21
C PHE A 274 -1.44 -14.31 -12.02
N TYR A 275 -1.62 -15.42 -11.32
CA TYR A 275 -0.81 -15.77 -10.15
C TYR A 275 0.54 -16.35 -10.53
N ILE A 276 1.59 -15.88 -9.85
CA ILE A 276 2.98 -16.29 -10.09
C ILE A 276 3.64 -16.72 -8.77
N ASP A 277 4.61 -17.63 -8.87
CA ASP A 277 5.48 -17.97 -7.75
C ASP A 277 6.53 -16.86 -7.55
N PRO A 278 6.57 -16.18 -6.38
CA PRO A 278 7.51 -15.10 -6.13
C PRO A 278 8.98 -15.53 -6.01
N PHE A 279 9.25 -16.83 -6.00
CA PHE A 279 10.60 -17.41 -6.00
C PHE A 279 11.06 -17.85 -7.38
N GLU A 280 10.12 -18.09 -8.34
CA GLU A 280 10.40 -18.65 -9.66
C GLU A 280 10.07 -17.65 -10.78
N PRO A 281 11.06 -16.84 -11.26
CA PRO A 281 10.86 -15.85 -12.32
C PRO A 281 10.28 -16.41 -13.63
N SER A 282 10.54 -17.68 -13.91
CA SER A 282 10.01 -18.37 -15.08
C SER A 282 8.47 -18.41 -15.09
N THR A 283 7.81 -18.41 -13.94
CA THR A 283 6.34 -18.42 -13.84
C THR A 283 5.74 -17.11 -14.34
N MET A 284 6.35 -15.97 -14.02
CA MET A 284 5.91 -14.67 -14.55
C MET A 284 6.26 -14.52 -16.02
N ALA A 285 7.43 -14.99 -16.46
CA ALA A 285 7.78 -14.97 -17.88
C ALA A 285 6.74 -15.76 -18.71
N LYS A 286 6.34 -16.95 -18.28
CA LYS A 286 5.25 -17.73 -18.91
C LYS A 286 3.92 -16.95 -18.91
N GLY A 287 3.53 -16.34 -17.79
CA GLY A 287 2.30 -15.54 -17.70
C GLY A 287 2.30 -14.33 -18.65
N LEU A 288 3.45 -13.65 -18.81
CA LEU A 288 3.59 -12.55 -19.75
C LEU A 288 3.48 -13.01 -21.21
N VAL A 289 4.07 -14.16 -21.56
CA VAL A 289 3.90 -14.77 -22.88
C VAL A 289 2.43 -15.10 -23.13
N GLU A 290 1.75 -15.69 -22.18
CA GLU A 290 0.33 -16.01 -22.29
C GLU A 290 -0.53 -14.77 -22.49
N ILE A 291 -0.32 -13.71 -21.73
CA ILE A 291 -1.05 -12.43 -21.91
C ILE A 291 -0.79 -11.83 -23.30
N LEU A 292 0.40 -12.00 -23.87
CA LEU A 292 0.76 -11.47 -25.18
C LEU A 292 0.19 -12.31 -26.34
N THR A 293 0.00 -13.60 -26.16
CA THR A 293 -0.35 -14.54 -27.23
C THR A 293 -1.79 -15.08 -27.15
N ASN A 294 -2.40 -15.03 -25.95
CA ASN A 294 -3.75 -15.55 -25.68
C ASN A 294 -4.72 -14.43 -25.31
N ASN A 295 -5.36 -13.84 -26.33
CA ASN A 295 -6.36 -12.79 -26.13
C ASN A 295 -7.55 -13.22 -25.26
N SER A 296 -7.93 -14.50 -25.29
CA SER A 296 -9.03 -15.02 -24.45
C SER A 296 -8.67 -14.92 -22.98
N LYS A 297 -7.45 -15.39 -22.61
CA LYS A 297 -6.97 -15.30 -21.22
C LYS A 297 -6.79 -13.86 -20.75
N LYS A 298 -6.23 -13.01 -21.60
CA LYS A 298 -6.13 -11.58 -21.31
C LYS A 298 -7.49 -10.97 -21.02
N ASN A 299 -8.48 -11.19 -21.88
CA ASN A 299 -9.83 -10.65 -21.72
C ASN A 299 -10.55 -11.21 -20.48
N GLU A 300 -10.32 -12.48 -20.13
CA GLU A 300 -10.81 -13.08 -18.89
C GLU A 300 -10.33 -12.32 -17.67
N LEU A 301 -9.02 -12.06 -17.57
CA LEU A 301 -8.42 -11.30 -16.45
C LEU A 301 -9.00 -9.88 -16.36
N LEU A 302 -9.10 -9.17 -17.49
CA LEU A 302 -9.66 -7.82 -17.54
C LEU A 302 -11.12 -7.78 -17.09
N ASN A 303 -11.95 -8.73 -17.57
CA ASN A 303 -13.36 -8.83 -17.17
C ASN A 303 -13.50 -9.16 -15.68
N ASN A 304 -12.65 -10.01 -15.14
CA ASN A 304 -12.66 -10.33 -13.71
C ASN A 304 -12.21 -9.15 -12.87
N GLY A 305 -11.23 -8.36 -13.32
CA GLY A 305 -10.84 -7.09 -12.69
C GLY A 305 -12.00 -6.09 -12.61
N LYS A 306 -12.75 -5.93 -13.71
CA LYS A 306 -13.98 -5.11 -13.73
C LYS A 306 -15.02 -5.58 -12.71
N LYS A 307 -15.24 -6.90 -12.60
CA LYS A 307 -16.18 -7.46 -11.61
C LYS A 307 -15.75 -7.15 -10.17
N ILE A 308 -14.43 -7.18 -9.88
CA ILE A 308 -13.91 -6.80 -8.56
C ILE A 308 -14.21 -5.33 -8.28
N LEU A 309 -13.94 -4.41 -9.21
CA LEU A 309 -14.27 -2.99 -9.05
C LEU A 309 -15.77 -2.78 -8.81
N GLN A 310 -16.62 -3.45 -9.56
CA GLN A 310 -18.08 -3.36 -9.43
C GLN A 310 -18.62 -3.95 -8.13
N SER A 311 -17.88 -4.87 -7.49
CA SER A 311 -18.26 -5.46 -6.20
C SER A 311 -18.07 -4.51 -5.02
N VAL A 312 -17.35 -3.41 -5.21
CA VAL A 312 -17.12 -2.39 -4.18
C VAL A 312 -18.30 -1.43 -4.14
N ASP A 313 -19.04 -1.45 -3.05
CA ASP A 313 -20.14 -0.53 -2.80
C ASP A 313 -19.64 0.72 -2.06
N GLU A 314 -19.30 1.77 -2.82
CA GLU A 314 -18.81 3.04 -2.28
C GLU A 314 -19.79 3.70 -1.32
N LYS A 315 -21.08 3.62 -1.57
CA LYS A 315 -22.11 4.19 -0.68
C LYS A 315 -22.16 3.44 0.63
N LYS A 316 -22.04 2.11 0.60
CA LYS A 316 -21.99 1.29 1.81
C LYS A 316 -20.76 1.65 2.66
N GLU A 317 -19.58 1.76 2.05
CA GLU A 317 -18.35 2.12 2.75
C GLU A 317 -18.41 3.55 3.34
N PHE A 318 -18.92 4.51 2.57
CA PHE A 318 -19.16 5.85 3.08
C PHE A 318 -20.14 5.84 4.25
N ASN A 319 -21.22 5.09 4.14
CA ASN A 319 -22.20 4.95 5.22
C ASN A 319 -21.60 4.29 6.46
N GLN A 320 -20.72 3.30 6.31
CA GLN A 320 -19.99 2.72 7.45
C GLN A 320 -19.17 3.78 8.19
N PHE A 321 -18.40 4.59 7.47
CA PHE A 321 -17.63 5.68 8.07
C PHE A 321 -18.55 6.72 8.74
N TYR A 322 -19.62 7.12 8.07
CA TYR A 322 -20.60 8.06 8.61
C TYR A 322 -21.26 7.53 9.89
N GLU A 323 -21.62 6.24 9.96
CA GLU A 323 -22.21 5.65 11.17
C GLU A 323 -21.24 5.62 12.36
N ILE A 324 -19.93 5.48 12.13
CA ILE A 324 -18.92 5.65 13.19
C ILE A 324 -19.04 7.06 13.82
N LEU A 325 -19.06 8.08 12.98
CA LEU A 325 -19.17 9.48 13.43
C LEU A 325 -20.50 9.75 14.15
N LYS A 326 -21.59 9.22 13.60
CA LYS A 326 -22.94 9.38 14.16
C LYS A 326 -23.08 8.66 15.50
N LYS A 327 -22.55 7.42 15.61
CA LYS A 327 -22.51 6.68 16.87
C LYS A 327 -21.74 7.44 17.95
N ARG A 328 -20.53 7.92 17.60
CA ARG A 328 -19.72 8.75 18.50
C ARG A 328 -20.51 9.96 18.99
N ARG A 329 -21.11 10.72 18.09
CA ARG A 329 -21.90 11.93 18.44
C ARG A 329 -23.06 11.59 19.39
N LYS A 330 -23.81 10.52 19.12
CA LYS A 330 -24.90 10.07 19.99
C LYS A 330 -24.39 9.76 21.40
N ILE A 331 -23.29 9.01 21.49
CA ILE A 331 -22.71 8.65 22.77
C ILE A 331 -22.21 9.93 23.49
N LYS A 332 -21.51 10.80 22.81
CA LYS A 332 -20.97 12.03 23.39
C LYS A 332 -22.05 12.94 23.94
N ASN A 333 -23.19 13.04 23.29
CA ASN A 333 -24.35 13.82 23.76
C ASN A 333 -24.98 13.28 25.07
N THR A 334 -24.60 12.08 25.56
CA THR A 334 -25.13 11.57 26.83
C THR A 334 -24.46 12.19 28.05
N TRP A 335 -23.30 12.84 27.88
CA TRP A 335 -22.59 13.51 29.00
C TRP A 335 -22.11 14.93 28.68
N GLU A 336 -22.08 15.37 27.43
CA GLU A 336 -21.86 16.76 27.09
C GLU A 336 -23.18 17.50 27.11
N PHE A 337 -23.37 18.30 28.16
CA PHE A 337 -24.50 19.22 28.23
C PHE A 337 -24.10 20.45 27.40
N ASN A 338 -24.74 20.65 26.24
CA ASN A 338 -24.57 21.87 25.45
C ASN A 338 -24.98 23.05 26.35
N ASN A 339 -24.04 23.83 26.82
CA ASN A 339 -24.26 25.16 27.38
C ASN A 339 -24.44 26.16 26.26
#